data_66814f6ffcb2e3cb652be7ef9f681d2b
#
_entry.id   66814f6ffcb2e3cb652be7ef9f681d2b
#
_cell.length_a   1.000
_cell.length_b   1.000
_cell.length_c   1.000
_cell.angle_alpha   90.00
_cell.angle_beta   90.00
_cell.angle_gamma   90.00
#
_symmetry.space_group_name_H-M   'P 1'
#
loop_
_entity.id
_entity.type
_entity.pdbx_description
1 polymer ?
#
loop_
_entity_poly.entity_id
_entity_poly.type
_entity_poly.pdbx_seq_one_letter_code
_entity_poly.pdbx_strand_id
1 'polypeptide(L)'
;RLSLVGSEMCIRDSYITSRFLPDKAIDLVDEAASRLRLEMNSVPEEIDTLDRRVRQLEIEREAIRREKDRERVEQLTKEIEELKSRDAEMRAKWQGQRDLLKRIQENKDRIEQLKIEAQQAERQGDYGKVAEIRYGKIQEAEKEIAAFQEEYKLASANGSMIKEEVDAQDVAEVVSRWTGIPVTRMLASEREKLLHMEDELHRRVIGQEQAIAAISDAVRRSRAGLNDPRKPIGSFI
;
A
#
# COMPACT_ATOMS: atom_id res chain seq x y z
N ARG A 1 12.91 7.97 -0.66
CA ARG A 1 13.23 6.78 -1.52
C ARG A 1 14.29 5.84 -0.92
N LEU A 2 15.25 6.31 -0.13
CA LEU A 2 16.29 5.46 0.49
C LEU A 2 15.83 4.73 1.78
N SER A 3 14.82 5.24 2.48
CA SER A 3 14.29 4.62 3.72
C SER A 3 13.43 3.37 3.45
N LEU A 4 12.71 3.33 2.33
CA LEU A 4 11.94 2.16 1.90
C LEU A 4 12.86 0.96 1.64
N VAL A 5 13.94 1.16 0.91
CA VAL A 5 14.91 0.09 0.56
C VAL A 5 15.51 -0.57 1.81
N GLY A 6 15.72 0.18 2.88
CA GLY A 6 16.30 -0.34 4.13
C GLY A 6 15.35 -1.25 4.92
N SER A 7 14.07 -0.88 5.04
CA SER A 7 13.07 -1.70 5.75
C SER A 7 12.65 -2.93 4.94
N GLU A 8 12.52 -2.79 3.63
CA GLU A 8 12.25 -3.90 2.71
C GLU A 8 13.35 -4.96 2.74
N MET A 9 14.62 -4.52 2.89
CA MET A 9 15.77 -5.39 2.95
C MET A 9 15.76 -6.26 4.22
N CYS A 10 15.37 -5.69 5.39
CA CYS A 10 15.27 -6.44 6.65
C CYS A 10 14.12 -7.46 6.66
N ILE A 11 12.93 -7.07 6.20
CA ILE A 11 11.76 -7.95 6.14
C ILE A 11 12.04 -9.12 5.19
N ARG A 12 12.65 -8.85 4.07
CA ARG A 12 12.94 -9.81 3.02
C ARG A 12 13.97 -10.87 3.40
N ASP A 13 15.11 -10.46 3.98
CA ASP A 13 16.20 -11.39 4.31
C ASP A 13 15.83 -12.34 5.45
N SER A 14 14.91 -11.92 6.34
CA SER A 14 14.47 -12.71 7.47
C SER A 14 13.43 -13.78 7.14
N TYR A 15 12.61 -13.58 6.10
CA TYR A 15 11.41 -14.41 5.88
C TYR A 15 11.37 -15.18 4.57
N ILE A 16 12.22 -14.88 3.58
CA ILE A 16 12.22 -15.61 2.31
C ILE A 16 13.63 -16.12 2.00
N THR A 17 13.86 -17.41 2.10
CA THR A 17 15.17 -18.06 1.92
C THR A 17 15.42 -18.64 0.53
N SER A 18 14.40 -18.73 -0.33
CA SER A 18 14.45 -19.53 -1.56
C SER A 18 14.95 -18.82 -2.83
N ARG A 19 15.22 -17.51 -2.79
CA ARG A 19 15.69 -16.73 -3.95
C ARG A 19 16.81 -15.77 -3.56
N PHE A 20 17.68 -15.43 -4.51
CA PHE A 20 18.82 -14.53 -4.32
C PHE A 20 18.47 -13.07 -4.63
N LEU A 21 19.22 -12.15 -4.03
CA LEU A 21 19.22 -10.72 -4.35
C LEU A 21 19.96 -10.48 -5.68
N PRO A 22 19.53 -9.51 -6.54
CA PRO A 22 18.47 -8.49 -6.36
C PRO A 22 17.06 -8.89 -6.84
N ASP A 23 16.92 -9.98 -7.58
CA ASP A 23 15.69 -10.36 -8.30
C ASP A 23 14.47 -10.45 -7.39
N LYS A 24 14.67 -10.96 -6.19
CA LYS A 24 13.65 -11.08 -5.16
C LYS A 24 13.03 -9.75 -4.71
N ALA A 25 13.82 -8.67 -4.68
CA ALA A 25 13.32 -7.35 -4.34
C ALA A 25 12.46 -6.78 -5.46
N ILE A 26 12.90 -6.99 -6.69
CA ILE A 26 12.18 -6.55 -7.89
C ILE A 26 10.83 -7.26 -7.97
N ASP A 27 10.81 -8.58 -7.79
CA ASP A 27 9.58 -9.38 -7.80
C ASP A 27 8.58 -8.91 -6.74
N LEU A 28 9.04 -8.59 -5.51
CA LEU A 28 8.17 -8.09 -4.45
C LEU A 28 7.58 -6.72 -4.75
N VAL A 29 8.41 -5.81 -5.25
CA VAL A 29 7.96 -4.46 -5.63
C VAL A 29 7.00 -4.55 -6.82
N ASP A 30 7.28 -5.38 -7.80
CA ASP A 30 6.42 -5.59 -8.96
C ASP A 30 5.07 -6.21 -8.56
N GLU A 31 5.05 -7.20 -7.68
CA GLU A 31 3.81 -7.79 -7.16
C GLU A 31 3.02 -6.78 -6.35
N ALA A 32 3.66 -6.02 -5.45
CA ALA A 32 3.01 -4.98 -4.67
C ALA A 32 2.48 -3.85 -5.57
N ALA A 33 3.25 -3.41 -6.57
CA ALA A 33 2.83 -2.39 -7.53
C ALA A 33 1.68 -2.87 -8.43
N SER A 34 1.72 -4.13 -8.86
CA SER A 34 0.64 -4.75 -9.65
C SER A 34 -0.65 -4.84 -8.86
N ARG A 35 -0.55 -5.19 -7.58
CA ARG A 35 -1.69 -5.23 -6.67
C ARG A 35 -2.26 -3.84 -6.43
N LEU A 36 -1.42 -2.86 -6.13
CA LEU A 36 -1.85 -1.47 -5.98
C LEU A 36 -2.58 -0.97 -7.23
N ARG A 37 -2.08 -1.31 -8.42
CA ARG A 37 -2.73 -0.98 -9.71
C ARG A 37 -4.10 -1.65 -9.85
N LEU A 38 -4.28 -2.88 -9.38
CA LEU A 38 -5.57 -3.54 -9.35
C LEU A 38 -6.53 -2.86 -8.35
N GLU A 39 -6.05 -2.50 -7.17
CA GLU A 39 -6.81 -1.80 -6.15
C GLU A 39 -7.24 -0.40 -6.61
N MET A 40 -6.38 0.34 -7.30
CA MET A 40 -6.73 1.63 -7.92
C MET A 40 -7.87 1.53 -8.95
N ASN A 41 -7.99 0.40 -9.63
CA ASN A 41 -9.02 0.15 -10.63
C ASN A 41 -10.27 -0.52 -10.05
N SER A 42 -10.22 -1.02 -8.84
CA SER A 42 -11.35 -1.65 -8.15
C SER A 42 -12.14 -0.63 -7.32
N VAL A 43 -13.39 -0.94 -7.09
CA VAL A 43 -14.23 -0.14 -6.20
C VAL A 43 -13.76 -0.32 -4.76
N PRO A 44 -13.56 0.75 -3.97
CA PRO A 44 -13.19 0.65 -2.57
C PRO A 44 -14.16 -0.22 -1.75
N GLU A 45 -13.63 -0.93 -0.76
CA GLU A 45 -14.40 -1.85 0.08
C GLU A 45 -15.56 -1.15 0.81
N GLU A 46 -15.37 0.11 1.16
CA GLU A 46 -16.41 0.93 1.81
C GLU A 46 -17.63 1.12 0.91
N ILE A 47 -17.44 1.35 -0.38
CA ILE A 47 -18.52 1.50 -1.37
C ILE A 47 -19.19 0.14 -1.61
N ASP A 48 -18.40 -0.93 -1.73
CA ASP A 48 -18.96 -2.28 -1.93
C ASP A 48 -19.80 -2.74 -0.73
N THR A 49 -19.37 -2.41 0.50
CA THR A 49 -20.16 -2.71 1.71
C THR A 49 -21.48 -1.94 1.75
N LEU A 50 -21.48 -0.66 1.36
CA LEU A 50 -22.71 0.14 1.25
C LEU A 50 -23.65 -0.45 0.18
N ASP A 51 -23.14 -0.79 -0.98
CA ASP A 51 -23.91 -1.43 -2.05
C ASP A 51 -24.58 -2.73 -1.58
N ARG A 52 -23.83 -3.58 -0.89
CA ARG A 52 -24.37 -4.83 -0.33
C ARG A 52 -25.47 -4.55 0.70
N ARG A 53 -25.26 -3.55 1.55
CA ARG A 53 -26.27 -3.16 2.56
C ARG A 53 -27.54 -2.62 1.91
N VAL A 54 -27.41 -1.75 0.90
CA VAL A 54 -28.55 -1.23 0.14
C VAL A 54 -29.34 -2.37 -0.50
N ARG A 55 -28.67 -3.32 -1.17
CA ARG A 55 -29.33 -4.47 -1.80
C ARG A 55 -30.05 -5.35 -0.77
N GLN A 56 -29.43 -5.57 0.41
CA GLN A 56 -30.07 -6.33 1.49
C GLN A 56 -31.35 -5.65 1.96
N LEU A 57 -31.33 -4.34 2.20
CA LEU A 57 -32.50 -3.57 2.63
C LEU A 57 -33.57 -3.50 1.54
N GLU A 58 -33.21 -3.46 0.27
CA GLU A 58 -34.15 -3.51 -0.84
C GLU A 58 -34.89 -4.86 -0.88
N ILE A 59 -34.17 -5.97 -0.66
CA ILE A 59 -34.78 -7.31 -0.57
C ILE A 59 -35.73 -7.40 0.65
N GLU A 60 -35.29 -6.89 1.82
CA GLU A 60 -36.09 -6.86 3.04
C GLU A 60 -37.37 -6.02 2.82
N ARG A 61 -37.26 -4.85 2.21
CA ARG A 61 -38.40 -3.99 1.89
C ARG A 61 -39.40 -4.70 0.99
N GLU A 62 -38.95 -5.41 -0.05
CA GLU A 62 -39.87 -6.16 -0.93
C GLU A 62 -40.55 -7.35 -0.21
N ALA A 63 -39.87 -7.97 0.76
CA ALA A 63 -40.45 -9.03 1.59
C ALA A 63 -41.56 -8.46 2.49
N ILE A 64 -41.27 -7.39 3.24
CA ILE A 64 -42.24 -6.76 4.16
C ILE A 64 -43.40 -6.10 3.41
N ARG A 65 -43.19 -5.60 2.21
CA ARG A 65 -44.27 -5.08 1.35
C ARG A 65 -45.37 -6.11 1.09
N ARG A 66 -45.03 -7.39 1.01
CA ARG A 66 -45.96 -8.49 0.87
C ARG A 66 -46.77 -8.74 2.15
N GLU A 67 -46.19 -8.45 3.32
CA GLU A 67 -46.82 -8.56 4.63
C GLU A 67 -47.74 -7.38 4.97
N LYS A 68 -47.78 -6.32 4.12
CA LYS A 68 -48.60 -5.11 4.25
C LYS A 68 -48.27 -4.23 5.45
N ASP A 69 -47.09 -4.34 6.02
CA ASP A 69 -46.59 -3.42 7.09
C ASP A 69 -46.08 -2.12 6.44
N ARG A 70 -46.95 -1.11 6.38
CA ARG A 70 -46.68 0.18 5.74
C ARG A 70 -45.63 0.99 6.50
N GLU A 71 -45.68 0.97 7.83
CA GLU A 71 -44.75 1.78 8.64
C GLU A 71 -43.29 1.30 8.46
N ARG A 72 -43.10 -0.01 8.46
CA ARG A 72 -41.79 -0.61 8.27
C ARG A 72 -41.23 -0.39 6.85
N VAL A 73 -42.10 -0.47 5.85
CA VAL A 73 -41.72 -0.16 4.44
C VAL A 73 -41.25 1.30 4.30
N GLU A 74 -41.91 2.24 4.99
CA GLU A 74 -41.57 3.66 4.93
C GLU A 74 -40.21 3.95 5.62
N GLN A 75 -39.97 3.32 6.77
CA GLN A 75 -38.68 3.39 7.46
C GLN A 75 -37.54 2.84 6.60
N LEU A 76 -37.69 1.66 6.04
CA LEU A 76 -36.70 1.06 5.15
C LEU A 76 -36.45 1.90 3.89
N THR A 77 -37.48 2.53 3.35
CA THR A 77 -37.34 3.39 2.18
C THR A 77 -36.46 4.60 2.51
N LYS A 78 -36.66 5.24 3.65
CA LYS A 78 -35.83 6.36 4.12
C LYS A 78 -34.38 5.93 4.33
N GLU A 79 -34.17 4.79 5.00
CA GLU A 79 -32.80 4.26 5.22
C GLU A 79 -32.10 3.94 3.89
N ILE A 80 -32.81 3.36 2.93
CA ILE A 80 -32.28 3.09 1.59
C ILE A 80 -31.91 4.39 0.85
N GLU A 81 -32.75 5.43 0.94
CA GLU A 81 -32.49 6.72 0.30
C GLU A 81 -31.27 7.41 0.90
N GLU A 82 -31.13 7.40 2.22
CA GLU A 82 -29.96 7.95 2.93
C GLU A 82 -28.66 7.21 2.53
N LEU A 83 -28.67 5.88 2.52
CA LEU A 83 -27.53 5.07 2.12
C LEU A 83 -27.16 5.26 0.64
N LYS A 84 -28.16 5.36 -0.25
CA LYS A 84 -27.93 5.64 -1.67
C LYS A 84 -27.34 7.03 -1.90
N SER A 85 -27.78 8.05 -1.16
CA SER A 85 -27.20 9.39 -1.23
C SER A 85 -25.74 9.36 -0.79
N ARG A 86 -25.42 8.69 0.31
CA ARG A 86 -24.06 8.51 0.81
C ARG A 86 -23.18 7.73 -0.16
N ASP A 87 -23.69 6.65 -0.73
CA ASP A 87 -22.99 5.88 -1.77
C ASP A 87 -22.66 6.73 -2.99
N ALA A 88 -23.63 7.54 -3.47
CA ALA A 88 -23.43 8.43 -4.61
C ALA A 88 -22.34 9.49 -4.34
N GLU A 89 -22.31 10.07 -3.13
CA GLU A 89 -21.27 11.02 -2.72
C GLU A 89 -19.89 10.35 -2.70
N MET A 90 -19.80 9.15 -2.12
CA MET A 90 -18.53 8.42 -2.04
C MET A 90 -18.04 8.01 -3.43
N ARG A 91 -18.93 7.54 -4.30
CA ARG A 91 -18.61 7.22 -5.70
C ARG A 91 -18.13 8.44 -6.47
N ALA A 92 -18.78 9.59 -6.30
CA ALA A 92 -18.36 10.83 -6.97
C ALA A 92 -16.95 11.26 -6.52
N LYS A 93 -16.65 11.17 -5.22
CA LYS A 93 -15.29 11.45 -4.70
C LYS A 93 -14.26 10.47 -5.26
N TRP A 94 -14.55 9.17 -5.20
CA TRP A 94 -13.67 8.15 -5.73
C TRP A 94 -13.40 8.30 -7.23
N GLN A 95 -14.44 8.55 -8.03
CA GLN A 95 -14.29 8.78 -9.47
C GLN A 95 -13.45 10.02 -9.75
N GLY A 96 -13.69 11.12 -9.03
CA GLY A 96 -12.87 12.34 -9.16
C GLY A 96 -11.39 12.10 -8.87
N GLN A 97 -11.06 11.41 -7.77
CA GLN A 97 -9.68 11.05 -7.43
C GLN A 97 -9.06 10.12 -8.48
N ARG A 98 -9.80 9.12 -8.95
CA ARG A 98 -9.34 8.19 -9.98
C ARG A 98 -9.06 8.90 -11.32
N ASP A 99 -9.93 9.81 -11.74
CA ASP A 99 -9.77 10.53 -13.00
C ASP A 99 -8.53 11.45 -12.96
N LEU A 100 -8.24 12.09 -11.81
CA LEU A 100 -7.03 12.87 -11.63
C LEU A 100 -5.76 12.01 -11.72
N LEU A 101 -5.74 10.86 -11.05
CA LEU A 101 -4.62 9.92 -11.11
C LEU A 101 -4.40 9.39 -12.53
N LYS A 102 -5.48 9.10 -13.25
CA LYS A 102 -5.41 8.67 -14.65
C LYS A 102 -4.80 9.73 -15.54
N ARG A 103 -5.19 11.00 -15.40
CA ARG A 103 -4.60 12.14 -16.15
C ARG A 103 -3.11 12.33 -15.83
N ILE A 104 -2.72 12.17 -14.57
CA ILE A 104 -1.31 12.21 -14.17
C ILE A 104 -0.53 11.10 -14.86
N GLN A 105 -1.07 9.88 -14.91
CA GLN A 105 -0.41 8.75 -15.57
C GLN A 105 -0.32 8.95 -17.09
N GLU A 106 -1.39 9.38 -17.74
CA GLU A 106 -1.40 9.68 -19.17
C GLU A 106 -0.36 10.74 -19.56
N ASN A 107 -0.19 11.78 -18.74
CA ASN A 107 0.84 12.78 -18.97
C ASN A 107 2.25 12.25 -18.71
N LYS A 108 2.46 11.36 -17.74
CA LYS A 108 3.75 10.68 -17.54
C LYS A 108 4.11 9.82 -18.75
N ASP A 109 3.18 9.04 -19.25
CA ASP A 109 3.38 8.19 -20.44
C ASP A 109 3.66 9.05 -21.68
N ARG A 110 2.97 10.19 -21.82
CA ARG A 110 3.22 11.17 -22.89
C ARG A 110 4.63 11.76 -22.82
N ILE A 111 5.13 12.06 -21.61
CA ILE A 111 6.49 12.55 -21.42
C ILE A 111 7.52 11.48 -21.85
N GLU A 112 7.29 10.21 -21.54
CA GLU A 112 8.18 9.14 -21.96
C GLU A 112 8.20 8.99 -23.47
N GLN A 113 7.06 9.04 -24.13
CA GLN A 113 6.98 9.04 -25.60
C GLN A 113 7.72 10.23 -26.21
N LEU A 114 7.51 11.43 -25.67
CA LEU A 114 8.21 12.64 -26.11
C LEU A 114 9.73 12.54 -25.92
N LYS A 115 10.22 11.90 -24.86
CA LYS A 115 11.64 11.64 -24.64
C LYS A 115 12.22 10.71 -25.70
N ILE A 116 11.47 9.67 -26.09
CA ILE A 116 11.89 8.74 -27.15
C ILE A 116 11.93 9.47 -28.51
N GLU A 117 10.91 10.31 -28.80
CA GLU A 117 10.89 11.11 -30.02
C GLU A 117 12.06 12.10 -30.07
N ALA A 118 12.37 12.75 -28.95
CA ALA A 118 13.51 13.66 -28.85
C ALA A 118 14.83 12.95 -29.12
N GLN A 119 15.03 11.74 -28.60
CA GLN A 119 16.23 10.92 -28.88
C GLN A 119 16.33 10.51 -30.35
N GLN A 120 15.20 10.20 -30.98
CA GLN A 120 15.18 9.87 -32.41
C GLN A 120 15.52 11.08 -33.27
N ALA A 121 14.95 12.26 -32.96
CA ALA A 121 15.26 13.50 -33.65
C ALA A 121 16.74 13.91 -33.46
N GLU A 122 17.30 13.69 -32.28
CA GLU A 122 18.73 13.94 -31.99
C GLU A 122 19.65 13.06 -32.83
N ARG A 123 19.31 11.78 -33.03
CA ARG A 123 20.04 10.87 -33.92
C ARG A 123 19.95 11.27 -35.38
N GLN A 124 18.88 11.95 -35.81
CA GLN A 124 18.66 12.46 -37.14
C GLN A 124 19.30 13.85 -37.36
N GLY A 125 19.85 14.48 -36.31
CA GLY A 125 20.45 15.79 -36.36
C GLY A 125 19.45 16.95 -36.37
N ASP A 126 18.16 16.70 -36.11
CA ASP A 126 17.11 17.74 -36.05
C ASP A 126 17.05 18.35 -34.65
N TYR A 127 18.01 19.23 -34.37
CA TYR A 127 18.09 19.91 -33.06
C TYR A 127 16.95 20.91 -32.83
N GLY A 128 16.32 21.43 -33.90
CA GLY A 128 15.16 22.29 -33.79
C GLY A 128 13.98 21.56 -33.15
N LYS A 129 13.68 20.36 -33.67
CA LYS A 129 12.63 19.50 -33.13
C LYS A 129 12.93 19.02 -31.71
N VAL A 130 14.20 18.72 -31.39
CA VAL A 130 14.63 18.37 -30.04
C VAL A 130 14.35 19.51 -29.04
N ALA A 131 14.67 20.75 -29.43
CA ALA A 131 14.43 21.91 -28.60
C ALA A 131 12.94 22.16 -28.36
N GLU A 132 12.10 22.05 -29.39
CA GLU A 132 10.62 22.16 -29.28
C GLU A 132 10.06 21.11 -28.33
N ILE A 133 10.50 19.86 -28.42
CA ILE A 133 10.02 18.78 -27.56
C ILE A 133 10.49 18.98 -26.12
N ARG A 134 11.78 19.22 -25.89
CA ARG A 134 12.36 19.30 -24.52
C ARG A 134 11.91 20.56 -23.78
N TYR A 135 11.90 21.72 -24.43
CA TYR A 135 11.60 23.01 -23.80
C TYR A 135 10.14 23.46 -23.97
N GLY A 136 9.40 22.88 -24.90
CA GLY A 136 7.98 23.14 -25.10
C GLY A 136 7.12 22.03 -24.49
N LYS A 137 6.96 20.93 -25.21
CA LYS A 137 5.96 19.90 -24.93
C LYS A 137 6.16 19.18 -23.60
N ILE A 138 7.43 18.87 -23.23
CA ILE A 138 7.71 18.18 -21.96
C ILE A 138 7.44 19.14 -20.78
N GLN A 139 7.86 20.39 -20.85
CA GLN A 139 7.61 21.34 -19.78
C GLN A 139 6.11 21.65 -19.59
N GLU A 140 5.34 21.67 -20.66
CA GLU A 140 3.89 21.83 -20.61
C GLU A 140 3.25 20.63 -19.87
N ALA A 141 3.61 19.42 -20.26
CA ALA A 141 3.12 18.20 -19.60
C ALA A 141 3.55 18.11 -18.13
N GLU A 142 4.76 18.53 -17.77
CA GLU A 142 5.23 18.61 -16.38
C GLU A 142 4.42 19.62 -15.54
N LYS A 143 4.05 20.77 -16.13
CA LYS A 143 3.18 21.76 -15.46
C LYS A 143 1.77 21.22 -15.26
N GLU A 144 1.22 20.51 -16.25
CA GLU A 144 -0.08 19.85 -16.11
C GLU A 144 -0.06 18.80 -15.00
N ILE A 145 1.00 17.98 -14.92
CA ILE A 145 1.16 17.01 -13.82
C ILE A 145 1.20 17.70 -12.47
N ALA A 146 1.96 18.79 -12.33
CA ALA A 146 2.03 19.53 -11.08
C ALA A 146 0.67 20.10 -10.67
N ALA A 147 -0.10 20.65 -11.63
CA ALA A 147 -1.45 21.14 -11.37
C ALA A 147 -2.40 20.02 -10.92
N PHE A 148 -2.41 18.88 -11.60
CA PHE A 148 -3.25 17.74 -11.21
C PHE A 148 -2.82 17.13 -9.86
N GLN A 149 -1.53 17.13 -9.53
CA GLN A 149 -1.06 16.70 -8.22
C GLN A 149 -1.55 17.61 -7.08
N GLU A 150 -1.55 18.92 -7.28
CA GLU A 150 -2.09 19.86 -6.29
C GLU A 150 -3.62 19.71 -6.16
N GLU A 151 -4.33 19.53 -7.27
CA GLU A 151 -5.78 19.26 -7.26
C GLU A 151 -6.09 17.94 -6.52
N TYR A 152 -5.28 16.88 -6.76
CA TYR A 152 -5.42 15.61 -6.07
C TYR A 152 -5.15 15.73 -4.57
N LYS A 153 -4.12 16.48 -4.15
CA LYS A 153 -3.85 16.75 -2.73
C LYS A 153 -5.02 17.43 -2.03
N LEU A 154 -5.63 18.44 -2.70
CA LEU A 154 -6.82 19.11 -2.17
C LEU A 154 -8.02 18.16 -2.08
N ALA A 155 -8.25 17.35 -3.09
CA ALA A 155 -9.32 16.35 -3.11
C ALA A 155 -9.10 15.23 -2.08
N SER A 156 -7.85 14.95 -1.71
CA SER A 156 -7.45 13.92 -0.73
C SER A 156 -7.36 14.45 0.71
N ALA A 157 -7.42 15.77 0.93
CA ALA A 157 -7.32 16.38 2.26
C ALA A 157 -8.40 15.87 3.24
N ASN A 158 -9.57 15.46 2.74
CA ASN A 158 -10.67 14.88 3.51
C ASN A 158 -10.68 13.33 3.51
N GLY A 159 -9.53 12.71 3.28
CA GLY A 159 -9.37 11.25 3.19
C GLY A 159 -9.17 10.79 1.75
N SER A 160 -8.02 10.16 1.49
CA SER A 160 -7.76 9.49 0.22
C SER A 160 -8.44 8.12 0.20
N MET A 161 -9.25 7.86 -0.82
CA MET A 161 -9.85 6.54 -1.05
C MET A 161 -8.95 5.64 -1.90
N ILE A 162 -7.89 6.20 -2.50
CA ILE A 162 -6.97 5.51 -3.40
C ILE A 162 -5.55 5.73 -2.88
N LYS A 163 -4.81 4.66 -2.68
CA LYS A 163 -3.37 4.72 -2.42
C LYS A 163 -2.62 5.01 -3.72
N GLU A 164 -1.64 5.88 -3.66
CA GLU A 164 -0.81 6.27 -4.82
C GLU A 164 0.56 5.59 -4.83
N GLU A 165 1.08 5.24 -3.66
CA GLU A 165 2.42 4.70 -3.50
C GLU A 165 2.39 3.37 -2.74
N VAL A 166 3.28 2.47 -3.13
CA VAL A 166 3.54 1.22 -2.41
C VAL A 166 4.27 1.55 -1.13
N ASP A 167 3.70 1.16 0.00
CA ASP A 167 4.33 1.31 1.31
C ASP A 167 4.89 -0.02 1.85
N ALA A 168 5.57 0.04 3.00
CA ALA A 168 6.13 -1.13 3.66
C ALA A 168 5.04 -2.14 4.07
N GLN A 169 3.81 -1.68 4.28
CA GLN A 169 2.68 -2.55 4.62
C GLN A 169 2.24 -3.40 3.43
N ASP A 170 2.17 -2.79 2.23
CA ASP A 170 1.80 -3.52 1.01
C ASP A 170 2.81 -4.62 0.71
N VAL A 171 4.11 -4.32 0.86
CA VAL A 171 5.18 -5.31 0.71
C VAL A 171 5.08 -6.40 1.76
N ALA A 172 4.82 -6.05 3.03
CA ALA A 172 4.64 -7.02 4.11
C ALA A 172 3.43 -7.93 3.87
N GLU A 173 2.35 -7.42 3.28
CA GLU A 173 1.19 -8.23 2.89
C GLU A 173 1.52 -9.23 1.77
N VAL A 174 2.29 -8.84 0.76
CA VAL A 174 2.76 -9.76 -0.28
C VAL A 174 3.62 -10.86 0.33
N VAL A 175 4.60 -10.48 1.18
CA VAL A 175 5.45 -11.45 1.88
C VAL A 175 4.64 -12.37 2.79
N SER A 176 3.63 -11.83 3.49
CA SER A 176 2.72 -12.61 4.33
C SER A 176 1.96 -13.68 3.55
N ARG A 177 1.49 -13.34 2.35
CA ARG A 177 0.83 -14.32 1.46
C ARG A 177 1.78 -15.41 0.98
N TRP A 178 3.02 -15.07 0.65
CA TRP A 178 4.00 -16.04 0.18
C TRP A 178 4.51 -16.97 1.28
N THR A 179 4.66 -16.45 2.49
CA THR A 179 5.26 -17.17 3.63
C THR A 179 4.24 -17.75 4.62
N GLY A 180 3.01 -17.24 4.59
CA GLY A 180 1.98 -17.56 5.59
C GLY A 180 2.20 -16.91 6.96
N ILE A 181 3.18 -15.99 7.09
CA ILE A 181 3.49 -15.29 8.34
C ILE A 181 2.64 -14.03 8.48
N PRO A 182 1.93 -13.80 9.61
CA PRO A 182 1.09 -12.63 9.78
C PRO A 182 1.84 -11.31 9.64
N VAL A 183 1.24 -10.32 8.95
CA VAL A 183 1.80 -8.97 8.70
C VAL A 183 2.23 -8.27 9.99
N THR A 184 1.46 -8.42 11.08
CA THR A 184 1.75 -7.83 12.38
C THR A 184 3.11 -8.24 12.93
N ARG A 185 3.57 -9.46 12.63
CA ARG A 185 4.91 -9.93 13.02
C ARG A 185 6.02 -9.32 12.17
N MET A 186 5.72 -8.94 10.95
CA MET A 186 6.70 -8.37 10.01
C MET A 186 6.92 -6.87 10.24
N LEU A 187 5.85 -6.14 10.56
CA LEU A 187 5.88 -4.69 10.74
C LEU A 187 6.35 -4.23 12.13
N ALA A 188 6.28 -5.12 13.14
CA ALA A 188 6.83 -4.79 14.45
C ALA A 188 8.35 -4.53 14.32
N SER A 189 8.80 -3.35 14.71
CA SER A 189 10.21 -2.98 14.59
C SER A 189 11.09 -4.03 15.31
N GLU A 190 12.23 -4.38 14.72
CA GLU A 190 13.19 -5.30 15.37
C GLU A 190 13.56 -4.79 16.78
N ARG A 191 13.61 -3.47 16.93
CA ARG A 191 13.89 -2.83 18.21
C ARG A 191 12.82 -3.11 19.25
N GLU A 192 11.55 -3.05 18.89
CA GLU A 192 10.44 -3.38 19.81
C GLU A 192 10.44 -4.85 20.18
N LYS A 193 10.67 -5.73 19.20
CA LYS A 193 10.81 -7.18 19.47
C LYS A 193 11.96 -7.47 20.41
N LEU A 194 13.10 -6.78 20.27
CA LEU A 194 14.24 -6.92 21.16
C LEU A 194 13.99 -6.37 22.56
N LEU A 195 13.22 -5.29 22.68
CA LEU A 195 12.83 -4.72 23.98
C LEU A 195 11.89 -5.64 24.77
N HIS A 196 10.94 -6.30 24.10
CA HIS A 196 9.93 -7.17 24.72
C HIS A 196 10.28 -8.67 24.59
N MET A 197 11.53 -9.00 24.26
CA MET A 197 11.94 -10.41 24.05
C MET A 197 11.77 -11.27 25.30
N GLU A 198 12.04 -10.75 26.48
CA GLU A 198 11.86 -11.45 27.74
C GLU A 198 10.38 -11.80 27.97
N ASP A 199 9.49 -10.86 27.77
CA ASP A 199 8.04 -11.08 27.91
C ASP A 199 7.53 -12.16 26.94
N GLU A 200 8.01 -12.12 25.71
CA GLU A 200 7.64 -13.12 24.69
C GLU A 200 8.18 -14.53 25.03
N LEU A 201 9.40 -14.62 25.56
CA LEU A 201 9.97 -15.88 26.01
C LEU A 201 9.24 -16.44 27.25
N HIS A 202 8.87 -15.58 28.20
CA HIS A 202 8.09 -15.99 29.39
C HIS A 202 6.70 -16.54 29.06
N ARG A 203 6.09 -16.14 27.96
CA ARG A 203 4.82 -16.73 27.49
C ARG A 203 4.94 -18.20 27.11
N ARG A 204 6.16 -18.66 26.75
CA ARG A 204 6.41 -20.02 26.26
C ARG A 204 7.21 -20.88 27.25
N VAL A 205 8.05 -20.23 28.05
CA VAL A 205 8.93 -20.88 29.01
C VAL A 205 8.52 -20.48 30.43
N ILE A 206 8.10 -21.45 31.21
CA ILE A 206 7.72 -21.23 32.62
C ILE A 206 8.97 -21.39 33.47
N GLY A 207 9.30 -20.38 34.26
CA GLY A 207 10.52 -20.31 35.06
C GLY A 207 11.75 -19.95 34.22
N GLN A 208 12.94 -20.25 34.74
CA GLN A 208 14.26 -19.99 34.11
C GLN A 208 14.52 -18.50 33.82
N GLU A 209 14.09 -17.60 34.70
CA GLU A 209 14.20 -16.15 34.54
C GLU A 209 15.64 -15.70 34.23
N GLN A 210 16.64 -16.27 34.94
CA GLN A 210 18.04 -15.92 34.70
C GLN A 210 18.55 -16.37 33.31
N ALA A 211 18.10 -17.50 32.81
CA ALA A 211 18.46 -17.98 31.49
C ALA A 211 17.80 -17.13 30.39
N ILE A 212 16.55 -16.77 30.57
CA ILE A 212 15.82 -15.90 29.62
C ILE A 212 16.46 -14.51 29.53
N ALA A 213 16.82 -13.90 30.67
CA ALA A 213 17.52 -12.61 30.70
C ALA A 213 18.91 -12.71 30.02
N ALA A 214 19.68 -13.76 30.34
CA ALA A 214 21.00 -13.94 29.74
C ALA A 214 20.95 -14.15 28.21
N ILE A 215 19.97 -14.90 27.70
CA ILE A 215 19.77 -15.12 26.27
C ILE A 215 19.33 -13.79 25.59
N SER A 216 18.37 -13.08 26.18
CA SER A 216 17.86 -11.82 25.66
C SER A 216 18.96 -10.76 25.55
N ASP A 217 19.81 -10.65 26.57
CA ASP A 217 20.96 -9.73 26.57
C ASP A 217 22.03 -10.14 25.54
N ALA A 218 22.29 -11.42 25.36
CA ALA A 218 23.23 -11.89 24.35
C ALA A 218 22.74 -11.55 22.94
N VAL A 219 21.44 -11.73 22.65
CA VAL A 219 20.82 -11.40 21.36
C VAL A 219 20.81 -9.89 21.15
N ARG A 220 20.44 -9.09 22.16
CA ARG A 220 20.47 -7.61 22.09
C ARG A 220 21.88 -7.11 21.77
N ARG A 221 22.91 -7.61 22.44
CA ARG A 221 24.32 -7.25 22.16
C ARG A 221 24.75 -7.61 20.75
N SER A 222 24.36 -8.77 20.28
CA SER A 222 24.65 -9.23 18.92
C SER A 222 24.02 -8.31 17.87
N ARG A 223 22.73 -7.95 18.05
CA ARG A 223 22.00 -7.05 17.14
C ARG A 223 22.44 -5.59 17.23
N ALA A 224 23.01 -5.16 18.35
CA ALA A 224 23.63 -3.87 18.51
C ALA A 224 25.04 -3.77 17.84
N GLY A 225 25.53 -4.84 17.22
CA GLY A 225 26.85 -4.86 16.58
C GLY A 225 28.02 -4.91 17.56
N LEU A 226 27.78 -5.22 18.84
CA LEU A 226 28.80 -5.26 19.88
C LEU A 226 29.54 -6.61 19.96
N ASN A 227 29.13 -7.57 19.15
CA ASN A 227 29.76 -8.91 19.11
C ASN A 227 30.77 -9.02 17.96
N ASP A 228 31.84 -9.77 18.21
CA ASP A 228 32.78 -10.18 17.17
C ASP A 228 32.06 -11.20 16.23
N PRO A 229 31.96 -10.92 14.90
CA PRO A 229 31.26 -11.78 13.95
C PRO A 229 31.84 -13.20 13.83
N ARG A 230 33.05 -13.42 14.36
CA ARG A 230 33.73 -14.71 14.37
C ARG A 230 33.39 -15.58 15.62
N LYS A 231 32.68 -15.02 16.60
CA LYS A 231 32.32 -15.67 17.83
C LYS A 231 30.85 -16.01 17.88
N PRO A 232 30.42 -17.09 18.55
CA PRO A 232 29.03 -17.39 18.77
C PRO A 232 28.35 -16.26 19.56
N ILE A 233 27.05 -16.11 19.36
CA ILE A 233 26.23 -15.02 19.99
C ILE A 233 26.30 -15.12 21.52
N GLY A 234 26.37 -16.32 22.06
CA GLY A 234 26.55 -16.62 23.49
C GLY A 234 26.92 -18.07 23.71
N SER A 235 27.59 -18.37 24.82
CA SER A 235 27.81 -19.68 25.32
C SER A 235 27.19 -19.77 26.71
N PHE A 236 26.24 -20.66 26.90
CA PHE A 236 25.49 -20.79 28.13
C PHE A 236 25.78 -22.20 28.68
N ILE A 237 26.18 -22.30 29.95
CA ILE A 237 26.48 -23.53 30.67
C ILE A 237 25.52 -23.63 31.83
#